data_57d6aeb118f9afa72a025a76e17b92a9
#
_entry.id   57d6aeb118f9afa72a025a76e17b92a9
#
_cell.length_a   1.000
_cell.length_b   1.000
_cell.length_c   1.000
_cell.angle_alpha   90.00
_cell.angle_beta   90.00
_cell.angle_gamma   90.00
#
_symmetry.space_group_name_H-M   'P 1'
#
loop_
_entity.id
_entity.type
_entity.pdbx_description
1 polymer ?
#
loop_
_entity_poly.entity_id
_entity_poly.type
_entity_poly.pdbx_seq_one_letter_code
_entity_poly.pdbx_strand_id
1 'polypeptide(L)'
;MKKIVYLPLDERPCNNTFCQFLAQNNNEINLVCPPLSILGFKKKPADYQKIAAFLTEQCADADYLILAVDMLLFGGLVPSRLHHMDVEEVSSRIEVIKTIKRNNPKLKIFAFSLVMRCPTYSSSDEEPDYYKQYGERIFKYGVNEHKYLDGLIDKQEYLSQKALLNVPQSVIEDYTNRRSVNIEVLTEVLKLVGDVINEFVILQDDSNPYGYTALDQRIVKKCLRDNNIDIDIYPGSDEGGLTLLARVLTRIKGYSPKICPVYPRPECRDVVPLFEDRAV
;
A
#
# COMPACT_ATOMS: atom_id res chain seq x y z
N MET A 1 17.01 19.29 16.38
CA MET A 1 15.93 19.10 15.38
C MET A 1 16.17 17.77 14.67
N LYS A 2 15.18 16.85 14.61
CA LYS A 2 15.32 15.55 13.96
C LYS A 2 15.04 15.67 12.47
N LYS A 3 15.94 15.16 11.63
CA LYS A 3 15.73 15.11 10.17
C LYS A 3 14.91 13.88 9.81
N ILE A 4 13.76 14.11 9.18
CA ILE A 4 12.85 13.06 8.68
C ILE A 4 12.81 13.18 7.17
N VAL A 5 13.20 12.14 6.45
CA VAL A 5 12.99 12.04 5.00
C VAL A 5 11.63 11.38 4.78
N TYR A 6 10.79 11.95 3.92
CA TYR A 6 9.47 11.43 3.60
C TYR A 6 9.31 11.19 2.11
N LEU A 7 9.10 9.96 1.72
CA LEU A 7 8.68 9.59 0.37
C LEU A 7 7.17 9.32 0.39
N PRO A 8 6.33 10.21 -0.20
CA PRO A 8 4.88 10.06 -0.22
C PRO A 8 4.42 8.94 -1.14
N LEU A 9 3.17 8.49 -0.98
CA LEU A 9 2.55 7.47 -1.82
C LEU A 9 2.34 7.95 -3.26
N ASP A 10 1.97 9.23 -3.42
CA ASP A 10 1.80 9.90 -4.71
C ASP A 10 1.88 11.44 -4.55
N GLU A 11 1.63 12.17 -5.64
CA GLU A 11 1.70 13.63 -5.69
C GLU A 11 0.50 14.35 -5.09
N ARG A 12 -0.60 13.66 -4.78
CA ARG A 12 -1.84 14.27 -4.26
C ARG A 12 -1.60 14.97 -2.92
N PRO A 13 -2.32 16.08 -2.64
CA PRO A 13 -2.12 16.84 -1.41
C PRO A 13 -2.24 16.00 -0.12
N CYS A 14 -3.17 15.05 -0.05
CA CYS A 14 -3.35 14.17 1.10
C CYS A 14 -2.10 13.35 1.41
N ASN A 15 -1.42 12.85 0.38
CA ASN A 15 -0.19 12.07 0.53
C ASN A 15 1.06 12.93 0.67
N ASN A 16 1.17 14.02 -0.10
CA ASN A 16 2.39 14.81 -0.16
C ASN A 16 2.35 16.05 0.77
N THR A 17 1.29 16.86 0.67
CA THR A 17 1.30 18.22 1.25
C THR A 17 0.90 18.22 2.73
N PHE A 18 -0.02 17.35 3.16
CA PHE A 18 -0.53 17.39 4.52
C PHE A 18 0.55 17.07 5.56
N CYS A 19 1.43 16.11 5.29
CA CYS A 19 2.59 15.84 6.15
C CYS A 19 3.50 17.08 6.29
N GLN A 20 3.71 17.82 5.19
CA GLN A 20 4.52 19.03 5.21
C GLN A 20 3.87 20.14 6.05
N PHE A 21 2.55 20.35 5.93
CA PHE A 21 1.83 21.34 6.75
C PHE A 21 1.91 21.03 8.24
N LEU A 22 1.79 19.76 8.62
CA LEU A 22 1.94 19.36 10.03
C LEU A 22 3.37 19.58 10.53
N ALA A 23 4.37 19.31 9.69
CA ALA A 23 5.77 19.48 10.04
C ALA A 23 6.18 20.95 10.19
N GLN A 24 5.64 21.86 9.36
CA GLN A 24 5.98 23.30 9.38
C GLN A 24 5.73 23.98 10.73
N ASN A 25 4.78 23.46 11.52
CA ASN A 25 4.44 24.00 12.83
C ASN A 25 5.14 23.26 13.98
N ASN A 26 6.15 22.45 13.69
CA ASN A 26 6.87 21.65 14.69
C ASN A 26 8.37 21.93 14.65
N ASN A 27 8.86 22.67 15.65
CA ASN A 27 10.29 23.06 15.74
C ASN A 27 11.23 21.90 16.11
N GLU A 28 10.72 20.71 16.42
CA GLU A 28 11.52 19.56 16.80
C GLU A 28 12.00 18.75 15.59
N ILE A 29 11.35 18.93 14.43
CA ILE A 29 11.60 18.15 13.22
C ILE A 29 11.92 19.04 12.00
N ASN A 30 12.67 18.46 11.06
CA ASN A 30 12.87 18.94 9.71
C ASN A 30 12.41 17.85 8.74
N LEU A 31 11.25 18.05 8.09
CA LEU A 31 10.71 17.12 7.12
C LEU A 31 11.22 17.45 5.73
N VAL A 32 11.93 16.52 5.11
CA VAL A 32 12.51 16.65 3.75
C VAL A 32 11.74 15.75 2.80
N CYS A 33 11.07 16.35 1.82
CA CYS A 33 10.28 15.67 0.80
C CYS A 33 10.92 15.83 -0.59
N PRO A 34 10.71 14.87 -1.51
CA PRO A 34 11.13 15.04 -2.88
C PRO A 34 10.33 16.17 -3.56
N PRO A 35 10.91 16.87 -4.55
CA PRO A 35 10.17 17.84 -5.34
C PRO A 35 9.08 17.14 -6.16
N LEU A 36 7.93 17.78 -6.35
CA LEU A 36 6.80 17.23 -7.12
C LEU A 36 7.21 16.76 -8.52
N SER A 37 8.21 17.39 -9.12
CA SER A 37 8.66 17.07 -10.47
C SER A 37 9.22 15.65 -10.65
N ILE A 38 9.55 14.96 -9.57
CA ILE A 38 10.07 13.58 -9.63
C ILE A 38 9.05 12.52 -9.16
N LEU A 39 7.90 12.93 -8.60
CA LEU A 39 6.87 12.02 -8.07
C LEU A 39 5.95 11.41 -9.13
N GLY A 40 6.10 11.78 -10.40
CA GLY A 40 5.14 11.39 -11.42
C GLY A 40 3.84 12.19 -11.34
N PHE A 41 2.79 11.71 -11.99
CA PHE A 41 1.48 12.35 -11.97
C PHE A 41 0.39 11.38 -12.44
N LYS A 42 -0.58 11.09 -11.60
CA LYS A 42 -1.67 10.13 -11.90
C LYS A 42 -1.11 8.80 -12.45
N LYS A 43 -1.46 8.45 -13.70
CA LYS A 43 -1.01 7.21 -14.38
C LYS A 43 0.47 7.23 -14.80
N LYS A 44 1.11 8.40 -14.82
CA LYS A 44 2.53 8.52 -15.15
C LYS A 44 3.38 8.20 -13.93
N PRO A 45 4.19 7.13 -13.94
CA PRO A 45 5.02 6.76 -12.80
C PRO A 45 6.10 7.81 -12.51
N ALA A 46 6.52 7.86 -11.26
CA ALA A 46 7.73 8.57 -10.84
C ALA A 46 8.98 8.00 -11.54
N ASP A 47 9.99 8.84 -11.68
CA ASP A 47 11.29 8.44 -12.18
C ASP A 47 12.07 7.72 -11.06
N TYR A 48 12.14 6.39 -11.15
CA TYR A 48 12.81 5.56 -10.15
C TYR A 48 14.24 6.01 -9.85
N GLN A 49 15.02 6.36 -10.88
CA GLN A 49 16.41 6.76 -10.68
C GLN A 49 16.53 8.05 -9.86
N LYS A 50 15.64 9.01 -10.11
CA LYS A 50 15.58 10.25 -9.34
C LYS A 50 15.10 10.02 -7.90
N ILE A 51 14.11 9.14 -7.71
CA ILE A 51 13.65 8.78 -6.36
C ILE A 51 14.76 8.07 -5.59
N ALA A 52 15.45 7.10 -6.19
CA ALA A 52 16.56 6.39 -5.57
C ALA A 52 17.73 7.31 -5.21
N ALA A 53 18.08 8.23 -6.12
CA ALA A 53 19.12 9.23 -5.87
C ALA A 53 18.74 10.16 -4.72
N PHE A 54 17.52 10.71 -4.72
CA PHE A 54 16.98 11.54 -3.64
C PHE A 54 17.06 10.85 -2.29
N LEU A 55 16.57 9.61 -2.22
CA LEU A 55 16.58 8.83 -0.97
C LEU A 55 18.01 8.56 -0.49
N THR A 56 18.91 8.16 -1.38
CA THR A 56 20.30 7.86 -1.05
C THR A 56 21.02 9.09 -0.51
N GLU A 57 20.83 10.25 -1.13
CA GLU A 57 21.41 11.52 -0.70
C GLU A 57 20.81 12.00 0.64
N GLN A 58 19.48 12.10 0.71
CA GLN A 58 18.83 12.73 1.85
C GLN A 58 18.83 11.86 3.11
N CYS A 59 18.89 10.54 2.98
CA CYS A 59 18.95 9.62 4.10
C CYS A 59 20.34 9.46 4.71
N ALA A 60 21.40 9.98 4.10
CA ALA A 60 22.76 9.82 4.57
C ALA A 60 23.00 10.34 6.02
N ASP A 61 22.31 11.41 6.39
CA ASP A 61 22.36 12.05 7.70
C ASP A 61 21.00 12.16 8.41
N ALA A 62 19.98 11.46 7.91
CA ALA A 62 18.64 11.49 8.48
C ALA A 62 18.52 10.63 9.74
N ASP A 63 17.63 11.05 10.66
CA ASP A 63 17.24 10.26 11.84
C ASP A 63 16.13 9.25 11.48
N TYR A 64 15.20 9.64 10.60
CA TYR A 64 14.06 8.82 10.20
C TYR A 64 13.84 8.88 8.69
N LEU A 65 13.37 7.76 8.14
CA LEU A 65 12.77 7.67 6.81
C LEU A 65 11.32 7.18 6.95
N ILE A 66 10.37 7.92 6.39
CA ILE A 66 9.01 7.47 6.18
C ILE A 66 8.87 7.13 4.69
N LEU A 67 8.61 5.88 4.37
CA LEU A 67 8.72 5.34 3.03
C LEU A 67 7.40 4.74 2.55
N ALA A 68 6.78 5.33 1.53
CA ALA A 68 5.78 4.64 0.72
C ALA A 68 6.51 3.67 -0.23
N VAL A 69 6.37 2.37 0.01
CA VAL A 69 7.04 1.32 -0.77
C VAL A 69 6.55 1.33 -2.21
N ASP A 70 5.25 1.52 -2.42
CA ASP A 70 4.65 1.55 -3.77
C ASP A 70 5.19 2.70 -4.63
N MET A 71 5.51 3.85 -4.02
CA MET A 71 6.18 4.95 -4.73
C MET A 71 7.59 4.55 -5.17
N LEU A 72 8.36 3.91 -4.31
CA LEU A 72 9.72 3.48 -4.64
C LEU A 72 9.70 2.40 -5.73
N LEU A 73 8.84 1.40 -5.59
CA LEU A 73 8.88 0.21 -6.43
C LEU A 73 8.16 0.40 -7.77
N PHE A 74 7.01 1.08 -7.76
CA PHE A 74 6.13 1.19 -8.94
C PHE A 74 6.02 2.63 -9.46
N GLY A 75 6.48 3.62 -8.69
CA GLY A 75 6.37 5.03 -9.04
C GLY A 75 5.06 5.69 -8.61
N GLY A 76 4.34 5.11 -7.64
CA GLY A 76 3.13 5.66 -7.02
C GLY A 76 1.95 4.72 -6.96
N LEU A 77 0.88 5.16 -6.30
CA LEU A 77 -0.34 4.39 -6.10
C LEU A 77 -0.97 3.91 -7.41
N VAL A 78 -1.29 4.82 -8.31
CA VAL A 78 -1.93 4.48 -9.60
C VAL A 78 -0.99 3.67 -10.49
N PRO A 79 0.30 4.02 -10.64
CA PRO A 79 1.26 3.19 -11.37
C PRO A 79 1.37 1.74 -10.86
N SER A 80 1.23 1.49 -9.55
CA SER A 80 1.24 0.12 -9.00
C SER A 80 0.10 -0.75 -9.52
N ARG A 81 -0.97 -0.14 -10.04
CA ARG A 81 -2.13 -0.82 -10.65
C ARG A 81 -2.02 -0.97 -12.17
N LEU A 82 -0.98 -0.39 -12.80
CA LEU A 82 -0.88 -0.25 -14.25
C LEU A 82 0.39 -0.85 -14.87
N HIS A 83 1.42 -1.14 -14.07
CA HIS A 83 2.71 -1.62 -14.57
C HIS A 83 2.62 -2.99 -15.25
N HIS A 84 3.64 -3.28 -16.06
CA HIS A 84 3.87 -4.58 -16.69
C HIS A 84 5.25 -5.15 -16.36
N MET A 85 5.86 -4.65 -15.26
CA MET A 85 7.15 -5.13 -14.78
C MET A 85 7.01 -6.55 -14.23
N ASP A 86 8.07 -7.34 -14.36
CA ASP A 86 8.16 -8.65 -13.71
C ASP A 86 8.70 -8.51 -12.26
N VAL A 87 8.70 -9.61 -11.54
CA VAL A 87 9.15 -9.66 -10.14
C VAL A 87 10.63 -9.29 -10.01
N GLU A 88 11.49 -9.74 -10.93
CA GLU A 88 12.93 -9.50 -10.88
C GLU A 88 13.25 -8.02 -11.05
N GLU A 89 12.60 -7.34 -12.01
CA GLU A 89 12.75 -5.90 -12.20
C GLU A 89 12.34 -5.13 -10.94
N VAL A 90 11.17 -5.43 -10.37
CA VAL A 90 10.67 -4.69 -9.20
C VAL A 90 11.50 -5.02 -7.96
N SER A 91 11.86 -6.29 -7.73
CA SER A 91 12.66 -6.71 -6.58
C SER A 91 14.05 -6.08 -6.59
N SER A 92 14.64 -5.81 -7.75
CA SER A 92 15.91 -5.11 -7.85
C SER A 92 15.89 -3.73 -7.20
N ARG A 93 14.71 -3.08 -7.18
CA ARG A 93 14.51 -1.75 -6.57
C ARG A 93 14.51 -1.79 -5.03
N ILE A 94 14.26 -2.96 -4.42
CA ILE A 94 14.33 -3.15 -2.96
C ILE A 94 15.75 -2.92 -2.42
N GLU A 95 16.79 -3.14 -3.24
CA GLU A 95 18.18 -2.94 -2.83
C GLU A 95 18.50 -1.50 -2.41
N VAL A 96 17.72 -0.52 -2.87
CA VAL A 96 17.85 0.88 -2.41
C VAL A 96 17.61 0.97 -0.90
N ILE A 97 16.60 0.27 -0.37
CA ILE A 97 16.27 0.27 1.07
C ILE A 97 17.44 -0.28 1.89
N LYS A 98 17.99 -1.41 1.46
CA LYS A 98 19.15 -2.04 2.12
C LYS A 98 20.39 -1.16 2.03
N THR A 99 20.63 -0.52 0.88
CA THR A 99 21.76 0.37 0.67
C THR A 99 21.69 1.61 1.56
N ILE A 100 20.53 2.25 1.64
CA ILE A 100 20.30 3.39 2.54
C ILE A 100 20.58 3.00 3.99
N LYS A 101 20.08 1.84 4.42
CA LYS A 101 20.32 1.35 5.79
C LYS A 101 21.79 1.03 6.07
N ARG A 102 22.51 0.47 5.09
CA ARG A 102 23.98 0.23 5.22
C ARG A 102 24.75 1.53 5.31
N ASN A 103 24.39 2.54 4.53
CA ASN A 103 25.06 3.83 4.53
C ASN A 103 24.78 4.65 5.81
N ASN A 104 23.61 4.49 6.41
CA ASN A 104 23.24 5.10 7.67
C ASN A 104 22.61 4.04 8.63
N PRO A 105 23.43 3.28 9.38
CA PRO A 105 22.94 2.22 10.28
C PRO A 105 22.03 2.75 11.40
N LYS A 106 22.14 4.05 11.76
CA LYS A 106 21.33 4.68 12.82
C LYS A 106 19.94 5.09 12.32
N LEU A 107 19.74 5.19 10.99
CA LEU A 107 18.47 5.55 10.38
C LEU A 107 17.35 4.63 10.85
N LYS A 108 16.23 5.21 11.29
CA LYS A 108 15.02 4.46 11.59
C LYS A 108 14.09 4.52 10.39
N ILE A 109 13.81 3.37 9.78
CA ILE A 109 12.95 3.25 8.60
C ILE A 109 11.55 2.83 9.03
N PHE A 110 10.57 3.65 8.72
CA PHE A 110 9.13 3.44 8.89
C PHE A 110 8.52 3.35 7.49
N ALA A 111 7.93 2.24 7.14
CA ALA A 111 7.44 2.03 5.79
C ALA A 111 5.98 1.58 5.78
N PHE A 112 5.32 1.82 4.67
CA PHE A 112 3.99 1.28 4.40
C PHE A 112 3.86 0.87 2.94
N SER A 113 2.97 -0.06 2.69
CA SER A 113 2.58 -0.50 1.35
C SER A 113 1.11 -0.85 1.34
N LEU A 114 0.54 -1.01 0.14
CA LEU A 114 -0.86 -1.30 -0.03
C LEU A 114 -1.09 -2.71 -0.59
N VAL A 115 -2.19 -3.32 -0.15
CA VAL A 115 -2.82 -4.40 -0.91
C VAL A 115 -3.69 -3.73 -1.98
N MET A 116 -3.43 -4.05 -3.24
CA MET A 116 -4.11 -3.43 -4.38
C MET A 116 -5.63 -3.63 -4.30
N ARG A 117 -6.39 -2.55 -4.47
CA ARG A 117 -7.86 -2.60 -4.52
C ARG A 117 -8.40 -3.38 -5.71
N CYS A 118 -9.66 -3.72 -5.64
CA CYS A 118 -10.45 -4.20 -6.78
C CYS A 118 -11.81 -3.47 -6.74
N PRO A 119 -11.95 -2.32 -7.42
CA PRO A 119 -13.16 -1.50 -7.36
C PRO A 119 -14.41 -2.24 -7.82
N THR A 120 -15.53 -1.98 -7.14
CA THR A 120 -16.84 -2.57 -7.45
C THR A 120 -17.53 -1.95 -8.66
N TYR A 121 -16.96 -0.90 -9.23
CA TYR A 121 -17.49 -0.10 -10.33
C TYR A 121 -16.56 -0.13 -11.55
N SER A 122 -17.04 0.37 -12.67
CA SER A 122 -16.27 0.46 -13.92
C SER A 122 -15.82 1.89 -14.17
N SER A 123 -14.52 2.15 -14.04
CA SER A 123 -13.83 3.39 -14.40
C SER A 123 -12.37 3.08 -14.71
N SER A 124 -11.82 3.74 -15.71
CA SER A 124 -10.40 3.64 -16.05
C SER A 124 -9.58 4.83 -15.57
N ASP A 125 -10.11 5.70 -14.72
CA ASP A 125 -9.40 6.93 -14.32
C ASP A 125 -8.10 6.63 -13.54
N GLU A 126 -8.14 5.60 -12.69
CA GLU A 126 -7.02 5.13 -11.88
C GLU A 126 -6.72 3.64 -12.07
N GLU A 127 -7.35 3.02 -13.04
CA GLU A 127 -7.25 1.59 -13.34
C GLU A 127 -6.82 1.39 -14.81
N PRO A 128 -6.48 0.16 -15.23
CA PRO A 128 -6.20 -0.15 -16.63
C PRO A 128 -7.37 0.23 -17.55
N ASP A 129 -7.10 0.56 -18.80
CA ASP A 129 -8.11 1.08 -19.72
C ASP A 129 -9.28 0.11 -19.94
N TYR A 130 -9.04 -1.19 -19.89
CA TYR A 130 -10.11 -2.20 -19.98
C TYR A 130 -11.07 -2.16 -18.78
N TYR A 131 -10.67 -1.56 -17.65
CA TYR A 131 -11.50 -1.47 -16.46
C TYR A 131 -12.75 -0.60 -16.68
N LYS A 132 -12.69 0.37 -17.62
CA LYS A 132 -13.86 1.14 -18.07
C LYS A 132 -15.00 0.23 -18.56
N GLN A 133 -14.65 -0.87 -19.21
CA GLN A 133 -15.62 -1.82 -19.77
C GLN A 133 -15.91 -3.00 -18.84
N TYR A 134 -14.89 -3.49 -18.12
CA TYR A 134 -14.97 -4.78 -17.43
C TYR A 134 -14.87 -4.66 -15.90
N GLY A 135 -14.67 -3.46 -15.31
CA GLY A 135 -14.34 -3.30 -13.89
C GLY A 135 -15.29 -4.02 -12.95
N GLU A 136 -16.58 -3.70 -13.00
CA GLU A 136 -17.59 -4.38 -12.17
C GLU A 136 -17.61 -5.91 -12.38
N ARG A 137 -17.36 -6.36 -13.61
CA ARG A 137 -17.33 -7.78 -13.95
C ARG A 137 -16.07 -8.47 -13.43
N ILE A 138 -14.90 -7.78 -13.45
CA ILE A 138 -13.65 -8.26 -12.86
C ILE A 138 -13.83 -8.41 -11.34
N PHE A 139 -14.46 -7.43 -10.68
CA PHE A 139 -14.77 -7.54 -9.25
C PHE A 139 -15.64 -8.77 -8.96
N LYS A 140 -16.76 -8.93 -9.68
CA LYS A 140 -17.65 -10.10 -9.51
C LYS A 140 -16.95 -11.42 -9.83
N TYR A 141 -16.05 -11.41 -10.80
CA TYR A 141 -15.21 -12.58 -11.12
C TYR A 141 -14.35 -12.98 -9.92
N GLY A 142 -13.62 -12.03 -9.32
CA GLY A 142 -12.82 -12.27 -8.13
C GLY A 142 -13.64 -12.75 -6.92
N VAL A 143 -14.85 -12.17 -6.72
CA VAL A 143 -15.77 -12.64 -5.67
C VAL A 143 -16.20 -14.09 -5.90
N ASN A 144 -16.55 -14.43 -7.15
CA ASN A 144 -16.96 -15.77 -7.53
C ASN A 144 -15.82 -16.80 -7.34
N GLU A 145 -14.62 -16.45 -7.75
CA GLU A 145 -13.43 -17.27 -7.57
C GLU A 145 -13.13 -17.49 -6.08
N HIS A 146 -13.19 -16.45 -5.27
CA HIS A 146 -12.97 -16.53 -3.83
C HIS A 146 -13.98 -17.45 -3.15
N LYS A 147 -15.27 -17.32 -3.47
CA LYS A 147 -16.32 -18.18 -2.94
C LYS A 147 -16.15 -19.65 -3.33
N TYR A 148 -15.69 -19.90 -4.56
CA TYR A 148 -15.39 -21.26 -5.02
C TYR A 148 -14.21 -21.87 -4.24
N LEU A 149 -13.14 -21.10 -4.04
CA LEU A 149 -11.98 -21.54 -3.26
C LEU A 149 -12.33 -21.84 -1.79
N ASP A 150 -13.30 -21.13 -1.24
CA ASP A 150 -13.81 -21.35 0.12
C ASP A 150 -14.88 -22.47 0.21
N GLY A 151 -15.26 -23.08 -0.92
CA GLY A 151 -16.30 -24.12 -0.95
C GLY A 151 -17.72 -23.60 -0.69
N LEU A 152 -17.95 -22.29 -0.82
CA LEU A 152 -19.26 -21.66 -0.64
C LEU A 152 -20.17 -21.81 -1.87
N ILE A 153 -19.58 -22.09 -3.03
CA ILE A 153 -20.27 -22.43 -4.27
C ILE A 153 -19.58 -23.64 -4.90
N ASP A 154 -20.33 -24.44 -5.64
CA ASP A 154 -19.78 -25.60 -6.33
C ASP A 154 -19.13 -25.21 -7.68
N LYS A 155 -18.47 -26.18 -8.30
CA LYS A 155 -17.78 -25.98 -9.59
C LYS A 155 -18.74 -25.61 -10.72
N GLN A 156 -19.95 -26.14 -10.73
CA GLN A 156 -20.94 -25.87 -11.79
C GLN A 156 -21.44 -24.42 -11.67
N GLU A 157 -21.76 -23.99 -10.47
CA GLU A 157 -22.16 -22.62 -10.19
C GLU A 157 -21.02 -21.63 -10.56
N TYR A 158 -19.78 -21.92 -10.10
CA TYR A 158 -18.60 -21.13 -10.44
C TYR A 158 -18.44 -20.93 -11.96
N LEU A 159 -18.47 -22.02 -12.73
CA LEU A 159 -18.31 -21.96 -14.19
C LEU A 159 -19.47 -21.24 -14.87
N SER A 160 -20.70 -21.42 -14.40
CA SER A 160 -21.89 -20.74 -14.93
C SER A 160 -21.80 -19.22 -14.73
N GLN A 161 -21.45 -18.80 -13.51
CA GLN A 161 -21.27 -17.37 -13.19
C GLN A 161 -20.12 -16.76 -14.00
N LYS A 162 -18.99 -17.48 -14.10
CA LYS A 162 -17.84 -17.05 -14.92
C LYS A 162 -18.24 -16.82 -16.39
N ALA A 163 -19.01 -17.72 -16.97
CA ALA A 163 -19.49 -17.58 -18.35
C ALA A 163 -20.40 -16.36 -18.54
N LEU A 164 -21.30 -16.10 -17.56
CA LEU A 164 -22.21 -14.95 -17.60
C LEU A 164 -21.47 -13.60 -17.52
N LEU A 165 -20.37 -13.54 -16.77
CA LEU A 165 -19.56 -12.32 -16.65
C LEU A 165 -18.89 -11.94 -17.97
N ASN A 166 -18.60 -12.90 -18.83
CA ASN A 166 -18.05 -12.69 -20.17
C ASN A 166 -16.91 -11.67 -20.22
N VAL A 167 -15.89 -11.86 -19.34
CA VAL A 167 -14.66 -11.09 -19.34
C VAL A 167 -13.63 -11.86 -20.16
N PRO A 168 -12.94 -11.22 -21.13
CA PRO A 168 -11.87 -11.89 -21.88
C PRO A 168 -10.82 -12.47 -20.95
N GLN A 169 -10.37 -13.69 -21.24
CA GLN A 169 -9.35 -14.37 -20.43
C GLN A 169 -8.06 -13.56 -20.32
N SER A 170 -7.62 -12.91 -21.40
CA SER A 170 -6.44 -12.05 -21.42
C SER A 170 -6.55 -10.84 -20.47
N VAL A 171 -7.75 -10.32 -20.25
CA VAL A 171 -8.00 -9.22 -19.28
C VAL A 171 -7.85 -9.73 -17.85
N ILE A 172 -8.38 -10.91 -17.56
CA ILE A 172 -8.22 -11.52 -16.22
C ILE A 172 -6.76 -11.86 -15.96
N GLU A 173 -6.06 -12.44 -16.93
CA GLU A 173 -4.64 -12.77 -16.82
C GLU A 173 -3.77 -11.54 -16.60
N ASP A 174 -3.97 -10.45 -17.37
CA ASP A 174 -3.24 -9.20 -17.14
C ASP A 174 -3.49 -8.65 -15.74
N TYR A 175 -4.76 -8.62 -15.30
CA TYR A 175 -5.15 -8.10 -14.00
C TYR A 175 -4.58 -8.92 -12.84
N THR A 176 -4.66 -10.25 -12.92
CA THR A 176 -4.17 -11.16 -11.88
C THR A 176 -2.65 -11.27 -11.86
N ASN A 177 -1.98 -11.25 -13.01
CA ASN A 177 -0.52 -11.27 -13.09
C ASN A 177 0.09 -10.05 -12.41
N ARG A 178 -0.45 -8.86 -12.65
CA ARG A 178 0.01 -7.64 -11.99
C ARG A 178 -0.14 -7.72 -10.48
N ARG A 179 -1.29 -8.19 -10.00
CA ARG A 179 -1.54 -8.42 -8.56
C ARG A 179 -0.55 -9.42 -7.97
N SER A 180 -0.27 -10.50 -8.70
CA SER A 180 0.72 -11.50 -8.27
C SER A 180 2.10 -10.89 -8.07
N VAL A 181 2.56 -10.07 -9.03
CA VAL A 181 3.84 -9.34 -8.89
C VAL A 181 3.83 -8.44 -7.66
N ASN A 182 2.76 -7.63 -7.47
CA ASN A 182 2.66 -6.73 -6.32
C ASN A 182 2.76 -7.50 -4.99
N ILE A 183 2.04 -8.60 -4.86
CA ILE A 183 2.01 -9.40 -3.63
C ILE A 183 3.34 -10.12 -3.40
N GLU A 184 3.94 -10.69 -4.42
CA GLU A 184 5.23 -11.38 -4.32
C GLU A 184 6.31 -10.41 -3.85
N VAL A 185 6.41 -9.23 -4.47
CA VAL A 185 7.36 -8.20 -4.08
C VAL A 185 7.07 -7.63 -2.68
N LEU A 186 5.79 -7.43 -2.32
CA LEU A 186 5.44 -7.05 -0.94
C LEU A 186 5.95 -8.09 0.05
N THR A 187 5.79 -9.39 -0.22
CA THR A 187 6.30 -10.45 0.68
C THR A 187 7.82 -10.43 0.81
N GLU A 188 8.56 -10.01 -0.22
CA GLU A 188 10.02 -9.80 -0.13
C GLU A 188 10.37 -8.59 0.74
N VAL A 189 9.65 -7.48 0.61
CA VAL A 189 9.85 -6.30 1.47
C VAL A 189 9.56 -6.64 2.94
N LEU A 190 8.53 -7.43 3.22
CA LEU A 190 8.17 -7.83 4.58
C LEU A 190 9.30 -8.61 5.28
N LYS A 191 10.12 -9.36 4.55
CA LYS A 191 11.30 -10.04 5.12
C LYS A 191 12.38 -9.09 5.62
N LEU A 192 12.29 -7.79 5.31
CA LEU A 192 13.20 -6.75 5.81
C LEU A 192 12.74 -6.16 7.15
N VAL A 193 11.52 -6.48 7.60
CA VAL A 193 10.97 -5.97 8.85
C VAL A 193 11.71 -6.58 10.05
N GLY A 194 12.07 -5.75 11.00
CA GLY A 194 12.89 -6.11 12.16
C GLY A 194 14.36 -5.76 11.96
N ASP A 195 14.98 -6.21 10.89
CA ASP A 195 16.41 -5.99 10.64
C ASP A 195 16.72 -4.65 9.97
N VAL A 196 16.01 -4.37 8.88
CA VAL A 196 16.22 -3.16 8.05
C VAL A 196 15.14 -2.14 8.30
N ILE A 197 13.88 -2.54 8.25
CA ILE A 197 12.70 -1.70 8.46
C ILE A 197 12.24 -1.83 9.92
N ASN A 198 12.17 -0.72 10.62
CA ASN A 198 11.87 -0.68 12.06
C ASN A 198 10.37 -0.77 12.37
N GLU A 199 9.54 -0.19 11.51
CA GLU A 199 8.07 -0.31 11.56
C GLU A 199 7.51 -0.43 10.16
N PHE A 200 6.49 -1.25 10.03
CA PHE A 200 5.78 -1.43 8.78
C PHE A 200 4.26 -1.45 9.02
N VAL A 201 3.52 -0.89 8.08
CA VAL A 201 2.06 -0.91 8.06
C VAL A 201 1.59 -1.36 6.69
N ILE A 202 0.63 -2.25 6.64
CA ILE A 202 -0.02 -2.66 5.39
C ILE A 202 -1.42 -2.04 5.38
N LEU A 203 -1.68 -1.24 4.36
CA LEU A 203 -2.97 -0.64 4.11
C LEU A 203 -3.72 -1.45 3.04
N GLN A 204 -5.03 -1.50 3.17
CA GLN A 204 -5.90 -2.23 2.25
C GLN A 204 -6.90 -1.26 1.65
N ASP A 205 -6.65 -0.88 0.42
CA ASP A 205 -7.48 0.04 -0.33
C ASP A 205 -8.78 -0.64 -0.79
N ASP A 206 -9.94 0.02 -0.64
CA ASP A 206 -11.28 -0.48 -1.00
C ASP A 206 -11.51 -1.95 -0.58
N SER A 207 -11.58 -2.18 0.72
CA SER A 207 -11.76 -3.52 1.29
C SER A 207 -13.14 -4.10 1.03
N ASN A 208 -13.18 -5.41 0.82
CA ASN A 208 -14.41 -6.19 0.71
C ASN A 208 -14.21 -7.57 1.34
N PRO A 209 -15.27 -8.22 1.88
CA PRO A 209 -15.15 -9.55 2.49
C PRO A 209 -14.70 -10.64 1.50
N TYR A 210 -15.04 -10.48 0.23
CA TYR A 210 -14.71 -11.42 -0.85
C TYR A 210 -14.12 -10.67 -2.06
N GLY A 211 -13.32 -11.37 -2.85
CA GLY A 211 -12.73 -10.90 -4.09
C GLY A 211 -11.22 -10.92 -4.05
N TYR A 212 -10.59 -10.36 -5.08
CA TYR A 212 -9.14 -10.39 -5.25
C TYR A 212 -8.39 -9.72 -4.10
N THR A 213 -8.86 -8.56 -3.61
CA THR A 213 -8.20 -7.86 -2.50
C THR A 213 -8.16 -8.74 -1.23
N ALA A 214 -9.26 -9.44 -0.92
CA ALA A 214 -9.31 -10.35 0.22
C ALA A 214 -8.43 -11.61 0.02
N LEU A 215 -8.34 -12.13 -1.20
CA LEU A 215 -7.42 -13.24 -1.53
C LEU A 215 -5.96 -12.83 -1.36
N ASP A 216 -5.58 -11.67 -1.87
CA ASP A 216 -4.24 -11.12 -1.72
C ASP A 216 -3.88 -10.89 -0.25
N GLN A 217 -4.82 -10.36 0.54
CA GLN A 217 -4.65 -10.18 1.98
C GLN A 217 -4.37 -11.53 2.69
N ARG A 218 -4.99 -12.64 2.24
CA ARG A 218 -4.72 -13.96 2.81
C ARG A 218 -3.28 -14.40 2.58
N ILE A 219 -2.72 -14.12 1.38
CA ILE A 219 -1.32 -14.42 1.06
C ILE A 219 -0.40 -13.63 1.97
N VAL A 220 -0.66 -12.34 2.12
CA VAL A 220 0.11 -11.45 3.00
C VAL A 220 0.03 -11.95 4.45
N LYS A 221 -1.17 -12.21 4.99
CA LYS A 221 -1.35 -12.73 6.35
C LYS A 221 -0.64 -14.07 6.57
N LYS A 222 -0.59 -14.92 5.53
CA LYS A 222 0.17 -16.17 5.58
C LYS A 222 1.67 -15.87 5.69
N CYS A 223 2.20 -14.99 4.85
CA CYS A 223 3.61 -14.59 4.89
C CYS A 223 3.99 -14.03 6.29
N LEU A 224 3.17 -13.18 6.89
CA LEU A 224 3.40 -12.64 8.23
C LEU A 224 3.50 -13.74 9.28
N ARG A 225 2.56 -14.68 9.29
CA ARG A 225 2.58 -15.82 10.22
C ARG A 225 3.80 -16.72 10.02
N ASP A 226 4.11 -17.07 8.77
CA ASP A 226 5.20 -17.99 8.44
C ASP A 226 6.58 -17.40 8.83
N ASN A 227 6.71 -16.07 8.85
CA ASN A 227 7.94 -15.36 9.22
C ASN A 227 7.90 -14.76 10.63
N ASN A 228 6.84 -15.02 11.41
CA ASN A 228 6.65 -14.47 12.76
C ASN A 228 6.78 -12.93 12.82
N ILE A 229 6.18 -12.26 11.83
CA ILE A 229 6.16 -10.79 11.73
C ILE A 229 4.84 -10.28 12.28
N ASP A 230 4.90 -9.43 13.31
CA ASP A 230 3.74 -8.80 13.94
C ASP A 230 3.61 -7.36 13.45
N ILE A 231 2.73 -7.15 12.48
CA ILE A 231 2.40 -5.83 11.92
C ILE A 231 0.92 -5.71 11.64
N ASP A 232 0.44 -4.46 11.69
CA ASP A 232 -0.96 -4.13 11.43
C ASP A 232 -1.30 -4.21 9.94
N ILE A 233 -2.45 -4.82 9.64
CA ILE A 233 -3.13 -4.71 8.35
C ILE A 233 -4.51 -4.12 8.62
N TYR A 234 -4.79 -2.96 8.03
CA TYR A 234 -6.10 -2.29 8.19
C TYR A 234 -6.53 -1.57 6.91
N PRO A 235 -7.85 -1.34 6.75
CA PRO A 235 -8.37 -0.58 5.62
C PRO A 235 -7.80 0.84 5.58
N GLY A 236 -7.58 1.34 4.37
CA GLY A 236 -7.07 2.68 4.13
C GLY A 236 -6.02 2.74 3.02
N SER A 237 -5.62 3.94 2.65
CA SER A 237 -4.53 4.18 1.69
C SER A 237 -3.86 5.54 1.90
N ASP A 238 -4.61 6.63 1.87
CA ASP A 238 -4.09 8.00 1.84
C ASP A 238 -3.55 8.49 3.19
N GLU A 239 -3.88 7.85 4.29
CA GLU A 239 -3.44 8.20 5.63
C GLU A 239 -2.11 7.56 6.06
N GLY A 240 -1.53 6.67 5.23
CA GLY A 240 -0.32 5.93 5.59
C GLY A 240 0.85 6.81 6.00
N GLY A 241 1.13 7.85 5.22
CA GLY A 241 2.17 8.82 5.53
C GLY A 241 1.92 9.59 6.83
N LEU A 242 0.68 10.04 7.05
CA LEU A 242 0.28 10.75 8.27
C LEU A 242 0.34 9.85 9.50
N THR A 243 -0.09 8.61 9.39
CA THR A 243 -0.01 7.60 10.46
C THR A 243 1.42 7.38 10.90
N LEU A 244 2.34 7.17 9.94
CA LEU A 244 3.75 6.95 10.26
C LEU A 244 4.43 8.22 10.78
N LEU A 245 4.06 9.41 10.27
CA LEU A 245 4.54 10.68 10.82
C LEU A 245 4.10 10.83 12.29
N ALA A 246 2.86 10.53 12.60
CA ALA A 246 2.37 10.55 13.99
C ALA A 246 3.15 9.57 14.89
N ARG A 247 3.43 8.35 14.41
CA ARG A 247 4.26 7.36 15.13
C ARG A 247 5.69 7.87 15.36
N VAL A 248 6.31 8.49 14.37
CA VAL A 248 7.64 9.10 14.51
C VAL A 248 7.61 10.21 15.56
N LEU A 249 6.63 11.11 15.51
CA LEU A 249 6.49 12.21 16.46
C LEU A 249 6.27 11.73 17.89
N THR A 250 5.44 10.70 18.10
CA THR A 250 5.24 10.12 19.44
C THR A 250 6.51 9.50 19.98
N ARG A 251 7.35 8.87 19.14
CA ARG A 251 8.66 8.33 19.54
C ARG A 251 9.65 9.43 19.89
N ILE A 252 9.69 10.52 19.11
CA ILE A 252 10.57 11.67 19.41
C ILE A 252 10.21 12.30 20.76
N LYS A 253 8.91 12.44 21.03
CA LYS A 253 8.38 13.04 22.26
C LYS A 253 8.38 12.09 23.47
N GLY A 254 8.59 10.80 23.26
CA GLY A 254 8.44 9.79 24.33
C GLY A 254 7.02 9.72 24.92
N TYR A 255 6.01 10.04 24.13
CA TYR A 255 4.62 10.11 24.55
C TYR A 255 3.76 9.13 23.75
N SER A 256 2.89 8.41 24.45
CA SER A 256 1.89 7.52 23.85
C SER A 256 0.49 8.08 24.13
N PRO A 257 -0.20 8.65 23.11
CA PRO A 257 -1.54 9.17 23.28
C PRO A 257 -2.53 8.04 23.60
N LYS A 258 -3.45 8.27 24.53
CA LYS A 258 -4.59 7.40 24.76
C LYS A 258 -5.74 7.89 23.90
N ILE A 259 -6.21 7.03 22.98
CA ILE A 259 -7.35 7.30 22.11
C ILE A 259 -8.51 6.47 22.63
N CYS A 260 -9.65 7.11 22.88
CA CYS A 260 -10.88 6.45 23.28
C CYS A 260 -11.96 6.76 22.24
N PRO A 261 -12.43 5.78 21.46
CA PRO A 261 -13.52 6.00 20.52
C PRO A 261 -14.83 6.26 21.27
N VAL A 262 -15.60 7.23 20.79
CA VAL A 262 -16.93 7.57 21.32
C VAL A 262 -17.95 7.38 20.22
N TYR A 263 -18.92 6.52 20.45
CA TYR A 263 -19.97 6.21 19.50
C TYR A 263 -21.28 6.93 19.90
N PRO A 264 -22.05 7.48 18.93
CA PRO A 264 -23.32 8.15 19.21
C PRO A 264 -24.38 7.17 19.77
N ARG A 265 -24.27 5.89 19.48
CA ARG A 265 -25.09 4.78 20.00
C ARG A 265 -24.22 3.54 20.15
N PRO A 266 -24.52 2.65 21.11
CA PRO A 266 -23.76 1.41 21.29
C PRO A 266 -23.68 0.55 20.02
N GLU A 267 -24.76 0.48 19.24
CA GLU A 267 -24.85 -0.32 18.01
C GLU A 267 -23.91 0.17 16.91
N CYS A 268 -23.50 1.44 16.95
CA CYS A 268 -22.56 1.99 15.96
C CYS A 268 -21.15 1.40 16.09
N ARG A 269 -20.84 0.76 17.22
CA ARG A 269 -19.56 0.08 17.44
C ARG A 269 -19.34 -1.08 16.47
N ASP A 270 -20.42 -1.78 16.10
CA ASP A 270 -20.37 -2.99 15.31
C ASP A 270 -20.69 -2.75 13.82
N VAL A 271 -20.88 -1.48 13.44
CA VAL A 271 -21.13 -1.11 12.03
C VAL A 271 -19.82 -1.15 11.25
N VAL A 272 -19.81 -1.93 10.18
CA VAL A 272 -18.72 -1.93 9.19
C VAL A 272 -18.98 -0.79 8.18
N PRO A 273 -18.11 0.22 8.09
CA PRO A 273 -18.27 1.28 7.12
C PRO A 273 -18.18 0.80 5.67
N LEU A 274 -18.68 1.60 4.73
CA LEU A 274 -18.52 1.32 3.31
C LEU A 274 -17.03 1.29 2.93
N PHE A 275 -16.62 0.31 2.15
CA PHE A 275 -15.23 0.04 1.75
C PHE A 275 -14.30 -0.47 2.85
N GLU A 276 -14.84 -0.82 4.02
CA GLU A 276 -14.10 -1.44 5.11
C GLU A 276 -14.37 -2.95 5.19
N ASP A 277 -13.50 -3.71 5.85
CA ASP A 277 -13.67 -5.15 6.08
C ASP A 277 -14.03 -5.48 7.54
N ARG A 278 -14.06 -4.46 8.40
CA ARG A 278 -14.33 -4.58 9.84
C ARG A 278 -14.94 -3.32 10.42
N ALA A 279 -15.52 -3.42 11.61
CA ALA A 279 -15.93 -2.28 12.42
C ALA A 279 -14.70 -1.56 13.01
N VAL A 280 -14.86 -0.27 13.29
CA VAL A 280 -13.81 0.62 13.82
C VAL A 280 -13.58 0.39 15.32
#